data_4bdc7b594a93d5ef3136e700f9a4f5ff
#
_entry.id   4bdc7b594a93d5ef3136e700f9a4f5ff
#
_cell.length_a   1.000
_cell.length_b   1.000
_cell.length_c   1.000
_cell.angle_alpha   90.00
_cell.angle_beta   90.00
_cell.angle_gamma   90.00
#
_symmetry.space_group_name_H-M   'P 1'
#
loop_
_entity.id
_entity.type
_entity.pdbx_description
1 polymer ?
#
loop_
_entity_poly.entity_id
_entity_poly.type
_entity_poly.pdbx_seq_one_letter_code
_entity_poly.pdbx_strand_id
1 'polypeptide(L)'
;VVTFSHADQGTGEAAWAVSGLDAAPELPLDPAELAGMRFVVLAAHPDDETLGAGGLMASLAALGAEVDVLLCTAGEGSHPDSPTTSPEQLAHTRLAEFSAALAALGLADRWAFLGLPDRGLGEHAETIAKAVREAARRLPGDPDRLALVAPYRADGHGDHDALGAAAAEVARQDGHALLEYPIWFWHLGRTPGAGMAVMAAIPPG
;
A
#
# COMPACT_ATOMS: atom_id res chain seq x y z
N VAL A 1 -20.71 4.44 -4.01
CA VAL A 1 -19.68 3.97 -4.95
C VAL A 1 -19.31 5.15 -5.81
N VAL A 2 -18.13 5.70 -5.63
CA VAL A 2 -17.62 6.74 -6.53
C VAL A 2 -17.16 6.03 -7.80
N THR A 3 -17.92 6.16 -8.87
CA THR A 3 -17.49 5.71 -10.19
C THR A 3 -16.60 6.79 -10.77
N PHE A 4 -15.30 6.55 -10.87
CA PHE A 4 -14.39 7.42 -11.59
C PHE A 4 -13.92 6.75 -12.87
N SER A 5 -13.49 7.57 -13.83
CA SER A 5 -12.80 7.14 -15.02
C SER A 5 -11.39 7.73 -15.03
N HIS A 6 -10.41 6.93 -15.45
CA HIS A 6 -9.05 7.45 -15.72
C HIS A 6 -9.04 8.57 -16.77
N ALA A 7 -10.13 8.73 -17.53
CA ALA A 7 -10.33 9.81 -18.49
C ALA A 7 -10.89 11.09 -17.85
N ASP A 8 -11.31 11.06 -16.58
CA ASP A 8 -11.78 12.24 -15.88
C ASP A 8 -10.61 13.21 -15.63
N GLN A 9 -10.90 14.50 -15.68
CA GLN A 9 -9.89 15.50 -15.35
C GLN A 9 -9.58 15.41 -13.85
N GLY A 10 -8.39 14.92 -13.51
CA GLY A 10 -7.92 14.83 -12.15
C GLY A 10 -7.53 16.17 -11.54
N THR A 11 -7.21 16.15 -10.25
CA THR A 11 -6.69 17.31 -9.52
C THR A 11 -5.28 17.63 -10.01
N GLY A 12 -5.10 18.82 -10.58
CA GLY A 12 -3.82 19.22 -11.15
C GLY A 12 -2.73 19.46 -10.09
N GLU A 13 -1.47 19.31 -10.49
CA GLU A 13 -0.29 19.48 -9.65
C GLU A 13 -0.26 20.85 -8.94
N ALA A 14 -0.65 21.93 -9.64
CA ALA A 14 -0.72 23.27 -9.04
C ALA A 14 -1.67 23.36 -7.83
N ALA A 15 -2.75 22.57 -7.81
CA ALA A 15 -3.66 22.51 -6.68
C ALA A 15 -3.02 21.74 -5.51
N TRP A 16 -2.28 20.67 -5.79
CA TRP A 16 -1.53 19.95 -4.78
C TRP A 16 -0.39 20.76 -4.18
N ALA A 17 0.35 21.51 -4.99
CA ALA A 17 1.45 22.39 -4.55
C ALA A 17 1.02 23.44 -3.52
N VAL A 18 -0.25 23.89 -3.54
CA VAL A 18 -0.78 24.86 -2.57
C VAL A 18 -1.64 24.22 -1.48
N SER A 19 -1.69 22.90 -1.41
CA SER A 19 -2.54 22.15 -0.48
C SER A 19 -2.02 22.15 0.96
N GLY A 20 -0.77 22.54 1.18
CA GLY A 20 -0.10 22.45 2.48
C GLY A 20 0.53 21.09 2.79
N LEU A 21 0.61 20.20 1.81
CA LEU A 21 1.31 18.91 1.97
C LEU A 21 2.78 19.09 2.32
N ASP A 22 3.42 20.15 1.81
CA ASP A 22 4.82 20.49 2.14
C ASP A 22 5.04 20.79 3.64
N ALA A 23 3.96 21.04 4.38
CA ALA A 23 4.00 21.22 5.83
C ALA A 23 3.74 19.92 6.62
N ALA A 24 3.54 18.80 5.92
CA ALA A 24 3.38 17.52 6.57
C ALA A 24 4.68 17.12 7.29
N PRO A 25 4.60 16.50 8.48
CA PRO A 25 5.79 15.96 9.14
C PRO A 25 6.48 14.94 8.25
N GLU A 26 7.79 15.09 8.10
CA GLU A 26 8.60 14.08 7.43
C GLU A 26 8.68 12.80 8.29
N LEU A 27 8.65 11.64 7.64
CA LEU A 27 8.95 10.38 8.29
C LEU A 27 10.46 10.35 8.56
N PRO A 28 10.90 10.28 9.84
CA PRO A 28 12.31 10.21 10.13
C PRO A 28 12.87 8.85 9.67
N LEU A 29 13.81 8.89 8.72
CA LEU A 29 14.55 7.71 8.25
C LEU A 29 15.92 7.65 8.91
N ASP A 30 15.97 7.72 10.25
CA ASP A 30 17.19 7.57 11.02
C ASP A 30 17.58 6.08 11.08
N PRO A 31 18.77 5.69 10.59
CA PRO A 31 19.22 4.29 10.64
C PRO A 31 19.23 3.70 12.06
N ALA A 32 19.49 4.50 13.09
CA ALA A 32 19.51 4.03 14.47
C ALA A 32 18.09 3.72 14.99
N GLU A 33 17.10 4.49 14.56
CA GLU A 33 15.69 4.26 14.89
C GLU A 33 15.09 3.12 14.09
N LEU A 34 15.50 2.97 12.81
CA LEU A 34 15.02 1.93 11.91
C LEU A 34 15.69 0.57 12.16
N ALA A 35 16.84 0.53 12.82
CA ALA A 35 17.51 -0.73 13.14
C ALA A 35 16.59 -1.67 13.93
N GLY A 36 16.27 -2.84 13.35
CA GLY A 36 15.35 -3.81 13.92
C GLY A 36 13.85 -3.46 13.78
N MET A 37 13.51 -2.35 13.11
CA MET A 37 12.13 -2.11 12.66
C MET A 37 11.75 -3.10 11.57
N ARG A 38 10.48 -3.46 11.55
CA ARG A 38 9.88 -4.39 10.58
C ARG A 38 8.74 -3.70 9.88
N PHE A 39 8.61 -3.93 8.57
CA PHE A 39 7.58 -3.32 7.75
C PHE A 39 6.85 -4.39 6.96
N VAL A 40 5.53 -4.38 7.01
CA VAL A 40 4.66 -5.14 6.10
C VAL A 40 3.99 -4.14 5.18
N VAL A 41 4.39 -4.17 3.91
CA VAL A 41 3.79 -3.33 2.86
C VAL A 41 2.67 -4.12 2.21
N LEU A 42 1.49 -3.53 2.15
CA LEU A 42 0.29 -4.15 1.61
C LEU A 42 -0.02 -3.51 0.25
N ALA A 43 -0.26 -4.33 -0.77
CA ALA A 43 -0.66 -3.89 -2.10
C ALA A 43 -1.96 -4.58 -2.50
N ALA A 44 -2.93 -3.82 -2.99
CA ALA A 44 -4.16 -4.38 -3.52
C ALA A 44 -3.91 -5.04 -4.88
N HIS A 45 -3.17 -4.36 -5.75
CA HIS A 45 -2.81 -4.80 -7.09
C HIS A 45 -1.30 -4.70 -7.33
N PRO A 46 -0.74 -5.45 -8.30
CA PRO A 46 0.64 -5.26 -8.72
C PRO A 46 0.83 -3.84 -9.29
N ASP A 47 1.75 -3.07 -8.80
CA ASP A 47 2.12 -1.67 -9.04
C ASP A 47 1.84 -0.71 -7.87
N ASP A 48 0.83 -0.94 -7.05
CA ASP A 48 0.48 -0.07 -5.92
C ASP A 48 1.66 0.17 -4.98
N GLU A 49 2.38 -0.90 -4.61
CA GLU A 49 3.54 -0.83 -3.70
C GLU A 49 4.67 0.01 -4.29
N THR A 50 4.88 -0.11 -5.59
CA THR A 50 5.95 0.60 -6.30
C THR A 50 5.58 2.07 -6.48
N LEU A 51 4.35 2.38 -6.91
CA LEU A 51 3.87 3.74 -7.13
C LEU A 51 3.70 4.51 -5.82
N GLY A 52 3.14 3.85 -4.79
CA GLY A 52 2.80 4.50 -3.53
C GLY A 52 3.91 4.46 -2.48
N ALA A 53 4.69 3.38 -2.43
CA ALA A 53 5.67 3.14 -1.37
C ALA A 53 7.07 2.74 -1.90
N GLY A 54 7.33 2.75 -3.21
CA GLY A 54 8.60 2.25 -3.78
C GLY A 54 9.83 2.99 -3.27
N GLY A 55 9.77 4.32 -3.16
CA GLY A 55 10.85 5.11 -2.58
C GLY A 55 11.11 4.81 -1.11
N LEU A 56 10.03 4.61 -0.33
CA LEU A 56 10.13 4.19 1.07
C LEU A 56 10.76 2.80 1.17
N MET A 57 10.26 1.81 0.42
CA MET A 57 10.79 0.44 0.42
C MET A 57 12.27 0.39 0.06
N ALA A 58 12.69 1.13 -0.98
CA ALA A 58 14.09 1.22 -1.37
C ALA A 58 14.97 1.81 -0.25
N SER A 59 14.50 2.86 0.41
CA SER A 59 15.20 3.49 1.53
C SER A 59 15.30 2.56 2.73
N LEU A 60 14.21 1.89 3.11
CA LEU A 60 14.18 0.93 4.21
C LEU A 60 15.13 -0.25 3.96
N ALA A 61 15.10 -0.83 2.76
CA ALA A 61 16.01 -1.92 2.37
C ALA A 61 17.48 -1.48 2.44
N ALA A 62 17.80 -0.28 1.94
CA ALA A 62 19.16 0.27 1.99
C ALA A 62 19.65 0.54 3.41
N LEU A 63 18.75 0.83 4.35
CA LEU A 63 19.03 1.06 5.76
C LEU A 63 18.99 -0.23 6.60
N GLY A 64 18.76 -1.39 5.98
CA GLY A 64 18.77 -2.69 6.64
C GLY A 64 17.53 -2.99 7.49
N ALA A 65 16.43 -2.29 7.26
CA ALA A 65 15.16 -2.65 7.87
C ALA A 65 14.57 -3.93 7.22
N GLU A 66 13.81 -4.69 8.00
CA GLU A 66 13.13 -5.89 7.51
C GLU A 66 11.81 -5.49 6.81
N VAL A 67 11.72 -5.78 5.52
CA VAL A 67 10.53 -5.43 4.69
C VAL A 67 9.99 -6.67 4.02
N ASP A 68 8.70 -6.95 4.17
CA ASP A 68 7.95 -7.94 3.39
C ASP A 68 6.76 -7.25 2.70
N VAL A 69 6.39 -7.75 1.54
CA VAL A 69 5.25 -7.24 0.78
C VAL A 69 4.15 -8.30 0.71
N LEU A 70 2.90 -7.89 0.95
CA LEU A 70 1.72 -8.73 0.82
C LEU A 70 0.85 -8.21 -0.32
N LEU A 71 0.83 -8.95 -1.43
CA LEU A 71 -0.01 -8.66 -2.59
C LEU A 71 -1.35 -9.38 -2.46
N CYS A 72 -2.46 -8.67 -2.62
CA CYS A 72 -3.80 -9.24 -2.44
C CYS A 72 -4.35 -9.87 -3.71
N THR A 73 -4.33 -9.16 -4.84
CA THR A 73 -4.87 -9.62 -6.14
C THR A 73 -3.79 -9.59 -7.23
N ALA A 74 -4.03 -10.22 -8.35
CA ALA A 74 -3.16 -10.08 -9.52
C ALA A 74 -3.58 -8.93 -10.46
N GLY A 75 -4.64 -8.18 -10.12
CA GLY A 75 -5.18 -7.10 -10.93
C GLY A 75 -5.73 -7.56 -12.28
N GLU A 76 -6.22 -8.78 -12.34
CA GLU A 76 -6.66 -9.46 -13.56
C GLU A 76 -7.90 -8.84 -14.19
N GLY A 77 -8.65 -8.06 -13.43
CA GLY A 77 -9.84 -7.34 -13.88
C GLY A 77 -9.55 -5.95 -14.45
N SER A 78 -8.30 -5.50 -14.55
CA SER A 78 -7.98 -4.13 -15.00
C SER A 78 -8.33 -3.86 -16.47
N HIS A 79 -8.32 -4.89 -17.32
CA HIS A 79 -8.63 -4.79 -18.77
C HIS A 79 -9.71 -5.81 -19.18
N PRO A 80 -10.95 -5.66 -18.70
CA PRO A 80 -11.98 -6.69 -18.86
C PRO A 80 -12.37 -6.97 -20.32
N ASP A 81 -12.22 -5.96 -21.19
CA ASP A 81 -12.61 -6.04 -22.61
C ASP A 81 -11.40 -6.15 -23.55
N SER A 82 -10.24 -6.60 -23.06
CA SER A 82 -9.05 -6.76 -23.89
C SER A 82 -9.29 -7.82 -24.98
N PRO A 83 -9.14 -7.48 -26.28
CA PRO A 83 -9.30 -8.46 -27.34
C PRO A 83 -8.10 -9.40 -27.50
N THR A 84 -7.00 -9.13 -26.82
CA THR A 84 -5.71 -9.82 -27.02
C THR A 84 -5.21 -10.56 -25.79
N THR A 85 -5.73 -10.26 -24.61
CA THR A 85 -5.18 -10.78 -23.36
C THR A 85 -6.31 -11.23 -22.42
N SER A 86 -6.31 -12.50 -22.04
CA SER A 86 -7.28 -12.99 -21.05
C SER A 86 -6.91 -12.54 -19.64
N PRO A 87 -7.87 -12.53 -18.69
CA PRO A 87 -7.57 -12.23 -17.27
C PRO A 87 -6.45 -13.10 -16.70
N GLU A 88 -6.39 -14.39 -17.02
CA GLU A 88 -5.36 -15.31 -16.54
C GLU A 88 -3.97 -14.97 -17.12
N GLN A 89 -3.92 -14.60 -18.41
CA GLN A 89 -2.67 -14.16 -19.05
C GLN A 89 -2.20 -12.84 -18.42
N LEU A 90 -3.11 -11.93 -18.16
CA LEU A 90 -2.81 -10.65 -17.51
C LEU A 90 -2.29 -10.87 -16.09
N ALA A 91 -2.96 -11.72 -15.30
CA ALA A 91 -2.51 -12.10 -13.96
C ALA A 91 -1.08 -12.62 -13.96
N HIS A 92 -0.78 -13.55 -14.87
CA HIS A 92 0.58 -14.12 -14.98
C HIS A 92 1.63 -13.05 -15.31
N THR A 93 1.31 -12.16 -16.27
CA THR A 93 2.22 -11.07 -16.67
C THR A 93 2.46 -10.12 -15.50
N ARG A 94 1.40 -9.64 -14.84
CA ARG A 94 1.51 -8.67 -13.74
C ARG A 94 2.23 -9.23 -12.52
N LEU A 95 2.05 -10.52 -12.19
CA LEU A 95 2.81 -11.15 -11.11
C LEU A 95 4.30 -11.25 -11.43
N ALA A 96 4.66 -11.50 -12.71
CA ALA A 96 6.06 -11.50 -13.13
C ALA A 96 6.68 -10.09 -13.06
N GLU A 97 5.95 -9.06 -13.50
CA GLU A 97 6.36 -7.65 -13.40
C GLU A 97 6.53 -7.22 -11.94
N PHE A 98 5.57 -7.57 -11.07
CA PHE A 98 5.63 -7.31 -9.63
C PHE A 98 6.90 -7.93 -9.00
N SER A 99 7.16 -9.20 -9.27
CA SER A 99 8.37 -9.88 -8.78
C SER A 99 9.65 -9.20 -9.26
N ALA A 100 9.68 -8.77 -10.52
CA ALA A 100 10.83 -8.05 -11.09
C ALA A 100 11.01 -6.66 -10.46
N ALA A 101 9.92 -5.93 -10.20
CA ALA A 101 9.96 -4.64 -9.53
C ALA A 101 10.50 -4.75 -8.10
N LEU A 102 10.04 -5.72 -7.32
CA LEU A 102 10.57 -5.98 -5.98
C LEU A 102 12.04 -6.39 -5.99
N ALA A 103 12.45 -7.19 -6.97
CA ALA A 103 13.86 -7.53 -7.12
C ALA A 103 14.73 -6.30 -7.41
N ALA A 104 14.24 -5.35 -8.22
CA ALA A 104 14.93 -4.09 -8.48
C ALA A 104 15.03 -3.19 -7.23
N LEU A 105 14.08 -3.29 -6.31
CA LEU A 105 14.10 -2.61 -5.02
C LEU A 105 14.94 -3.32 -3.94
N GLY A 106 15.60 -4.44 -4.26
CA GLY A 106 16.39 -5.22 -3.31
C GLY A 106 15.55 -6.16 -2.42
N LEU A 107 14.29 -6.39 -2.78
CA LEU A 107 13.32 -7.18 -2.03
C LEU A 107 12.93 -8.49 -2.75
N ALA A 108 13.85 -9.08 -3.53
CA ALA A 108 13.63 -10.38 -4.16
C ALA A 108 13.18 -11.41 -3.11
N ASP A 109 12.15 -12.20 -3.42
CA ASP A 109 11.61 -13.24 -2.54
C ASP A 109 11.03 -12.75 -1.19
N ARG A 110 10.89 -11.43 -1.01
CA ARG A 110 10.33 -10.79 0.19
C ARG A 110 8.86 -10.45 0.02
N TRP A 111 8.08 -11.36 -0.53
CA TRP A 111 6.66 -11.13 -0.74
C TRP A 111 5.83 -12.41 -0.67
N ALA A 112 4.54 -12.21 -0.47
CA ALA A 112 3.53 -13.25 -0.50
C ALA A 112 2.32 -12.79 -1.32
N PHE A 113 1.63 -13.73 -1.97
CA PHE A 113 0.45 -13.50 -2.77
C PHE A 113 -0.77 -14.17 -2.16
N LEU A 114 -1.88 -13.45 -1.98
CA LEU A 114 -3.12 -14.01 -1.43
C LEU A 114 -4.00 -14.68 -2.50
N GLY A 115 -3.95 -14.19 -3.74
CA GLY A 115 -4.79 -14.71 -4.82
C GLY A 115 -6.27 -14.42 -4.62
N LEU A 116 -6.61 -13.30 -3.97
CA LEU A 116 -7.99 -12.83 -3.86
C LEU A 116 -8.46 -12.25 -5.20
N PRO A 117 -9.76 -12.28 -5.49
CA PRO A 117 -10.29 -11.74 -6.74
C PRO A 117 -10.12 -10.22 -6.79
N ASP A 118 -9.68 -9.71 -7.94
CA ASP A 118 -9.64 -8.28 -8.24
C ASP A 118 -11.06 -7.68 -8.17
N ARG A 119 -11.18 -6.46 -7.62
CA ARG A 119 -12.44 -5.77 -7.30
C ARG A 119 -13.30 -6.42 -6.24
N GLY A 120 -12.74 -7.36 -5.47
CA GLY A 120 -13.45 -8.15 -4.47
C GLY A 120 -12.96 -8.00 -3.04
N LEU A 121 -11.94 -7.20 -2.76
CA LEU A 121 -11.30 -7.17 -1.44
C LEU A 121 -12.24 -6.80 -0.29
N GLY A 122 -13.30 -6.03 -0.56
CA GLY A 122 -14.30 -5.68 0.44
C GLY A 122 -15.02 -6.87 1.10
N GLU A 123 -15.08 -8.01 0.41
CA GLU A 123 -15.71 -9.23 0.91
C GLU A 123 -14.72 -10.13 1.69
N HIS A 124 -13.44 -9.75 1.76
CA HIS A 124 -12.35 -10.58 2.29
C HIS A 124 -11.62 -9.99 3.50
N ALA A 125 -12.21 -9.04 4.22
CA ALA A 125 -11.56 -8.32 5.32
C ALA A 125 -10.93 -9.25 6.38
N GLU A 126 -11.60 -10.33 6.78
CA GLU A 126 -11.06 -11.29 7.75
C GLU A 126 -9.86 -12.08 7.20
N THR A 127 -9.93 -12.48 5.91
CA THR A 127 -8.83 -13.17 5.24
C THR A 127 -7.61 -12.26 5.14
N ILE A 128 -7.80 -11.00 4.78
CA ILE A 128 -6.75 -9.99 4.73
C ILE A 128 -6.14 -9.79 6.12
N ALA A 129 -6.96 -9.55 7.15
CA ALA A 129 -6.47 -9.36 8.52
C ALA A 129 -5.64 -10.53 9.03
N LYS A 130 -6.07 -11.78 8.73
CA LYS A 130 -5.30 -12.98 9.07
C LYS A 130 -3.96 -13.01 8.35
N ALA A 131 -3.94 -12.73 7.05
CA ALA A 131 -2.73 -12.75 6.25
C ALA A 131 -1.72 -11.66 6.67
N VAL A 132 -2.21 -10.45 7.00
CA VAL A 132 -1.37 -9.37 7.56
C VAL A 132 -0.68 -9.82 8.85
N ARG A 133 -1.43 -10.44 9.78
CA ARG A 133 -0.86 -10.98 11.02
C ARG A 133 0.12 -12.11 10.78
N GLU A 134 -0.11 -12.96 9.77
CA GLU A 134 0.82 -14.01 9.39
C GLU A 134 2.11 -13.44 8.79
N ALA A 135 2.01 -12.41 7.94
CA ALA A 135 3.16 -11.70 7.40
C ALA A 135 3.98 -11.04 8.54
N ALA A 136 3.30 -10.35 9.44
CA ALA A 136 3.92 -9.73 10.63
C ALA A 136 4.69 -10.72 11.48
N ARG A 137 4.18 -11.93 11.67
CA ARG A 137 4.84 -12.97 12.47
C ARG A 137 6.04 -13.62 11.79
N ARG A 138 6.10 -13.60 10.45
CA ARG A 138 7.22 -14.18 9.68
C ARG A 138 8.46 -13.33 9.69
N LEU A 139 8.31 -12.02 9.82
CA LEU A 139 9.44 -11.10 9.87
C LEU A 139 10.27 -11.32 11.15
N PRO A 140 11.60 -11.44 11.04
CA PRO A 140 12.46 -11.53 12.22
C PRO A 140 12.47 -10.20 12.99
N GLY A 141 12.77 -10.24 14.28
CA GLY A 141 12.92 -9.05 15.12
C GLY A 141 11.83 -8.90 16.18
N ASP A 142 11.79 -7.75 16.81
CA ASP A 142 10.88 -7.42 17.90
C ASP A 142 9.45 -7.22 17.37
N PRO A 143 8.44 -8.00 17.84
CA PRO A 143 7.06 -7.83 17.43
C PRO A 143 6.49 -6.44 17.71
N ASP A 144 6.97 -5.76 18.73
CA ASP A 144 6.50 -4.41 19.10
C ASP A 144 7.07 -3.31 18.19
N ARG A 145 8.02 -3.67 17.32
CA ARG A 145 8.64 -2.75 16.36
C ARG A 145 8.19 -3.01 14.93
N LEU A 146 6.88 -3.11 14.72
CA LEU A 146 6.25 -3.34 13.42
C LEU A 146 5.45 -2.12 12.96
N ALA A 147 5.64 -1.75 11.71
CA ALA A 147 4.78 -0.82 11.00
C ALA A 147 4.10 -1.51 9.82
N LEU A 148 2.81 -1.27 9.65
CA LEU A 148 2.08 -1.60 8.44
C LEU A 148 2.15 -0.40 7.48
N VAL A 149 2.29 -0.68 6.19
CA VAL A 149 2.26 0.31 5.11
C VAL A 149 1.17 -0.12 4.13
N ALA A 150 0.11 0.65 3.98
CA ALA A 150 -1.08 0.23 3.25
C ALA A 150 -1.60 1.34 2.31
N PRO A 151 -2.41 1.01 1.30
CA PRO A 151 -3.14 2.03 0.56
C PRO A 151 -4.00 2.87 1.50
N TYR A 152 -4.15 4.16 1.17
CA TYR A 152 -5.01 5.05 1.93
C TYR A 152 -6.46 4.56 1.93
N ARG A 153 -7.05 4.43 3.13
CA ARG A 153 -8.41 3.87 3.34
C ARG A 153 -9.55 4.72 2.77
N ALA A 154 -9.27 5.86 2.19
CA ALA A 154 -10.19 6.72 1.46
C ALA A 154 -9.58 7.19 0.14
N ASP A 155 -8.85 6.27 -0.52
CA ASP A 155 -8.18 6.51 -1.79
C ASP A 155 -9.16 6.67 -2.95
N GLY A 156 -10.38 6.15 -2.80
CA GLY A 156 -11.45 6.23 -3.80
C GLY A 156 -11.53 4.99 -4.72
N HIS A 157 -10.59 4.07 -4.63
CA HIS A 157 -10.67 2.75 -5.27
C HIS A 157 -11.18 1.73 -4.24
N GLY A 158 -12.22 0.96 -4.59
CA GLY A 158 -12.89 0.07 -3.62
C GLY A 158 -11.96 -0.95 -2.94
N ASP A 159 -11.01 -1.53 -3.68
CA ASP A 159 -10.05 -2.48 -3.12
C ASP A 159 -9.01 -1.78 -2.23
N HIS A 160 -8.56 -0.56 -2.58
CA HIS A 160 -7.66 0.22 -1.74
C HIS A 160 -8.35 0.62 -0.44
N ASP A 161 -9.58 1.12 -0.52
CA ASP A 161 -10.38 1.49 0.65
C ASP A 161 -10.58 0.29 1.59
N ALA A 162 -10.88 -0.89 1.03
CA ALA A 162 -11.08 -2.11 1.79
C ALA A 162 -9.77 -2.61 2.45
N LEU A 163 -8.67 -2.63 1.70
CA LEU A 163 -7.35 -3.06 2.20
C LEU A 163 -6.83 -2.10 3.27
N GLY A 164 -6.92 -0.79 3.02
CA GLY A 164 -6.53 0.24 3.98
C GLY A 164 -7.34 0.18 5.27
N ALA A 165 -8.67 -0.02 5.17
CA ALA A 165 -9.52 -0.20 6.33
C ALA A 165 -9.16 -1.46 7.14
N ALA A 166 -8.90 -2.59 6.48
CA ALA A 166 -8.47 -3.82 7.13
C ALA A 166 -7.11 -3.65 7.83
N ALA A 167 -6.15 -2.99 7.16
CA ALA A 167 -4.84 -2.67 7.74
C ALA A 167 -4.96 -1.79 8.99
N ALA A 168 -5.79 -0.76 8.92
CA ALA A 168 -6.05 0.14 10.04
C ALA A 168 -6.66 -0.58 11.25
N GLU A 169 -7.59 -1.49 11.01
CA GLU A 169 -8.19 -2.26 12.08
C GLU A 169 -7.18 -3.23 12.73
N VAL A 170 -6.32 -3.90 11.93
CA VAL A 170 -5.24 -4.73 12.46
C VAL A 170 -4.26 -3.89 13.27
N ALA A 171 -3.80 -2.76 12.73
CA ALA A 171 -2.87 -1.86 13.41
C ALA A 171 -3.43 -1.41 14.77
N ARG A 172 -4.70 -1.01 14.81
CA ARG A 172 -5.40 -0.59 16.05
C ARG A 172 -5.55 -1.71 17.07
N GLN A 173 -5.88 -2.93 16.62
CA GLN A 173 -6.10 -4.07 17.51
C GLN A 173 -4.81 -4.60 18.10
N ASP A 174 -3.75 -4.64 17.27
CA ASP A 174 -2.49 -5.31 17.60
C ASP A 174 -1.41 -4.30 18.06
N GLY A 175 -1.74 -2.98 18.09
CA GLY A 175 -0.82 -1.93 18.58
C GLY A 175 0.30 -1.58 17.61
N HIS A 176 0.14 -1.83 16.30
CA HIS A 176 1.16 -1.52 15.30
C HIS A 176 1.05 -0.09 14.78
N ALA A 177 2.18 0.48 14.38
CA ALA A 177 2.18 1.71 13.60
C ALA A 177 1.56 1.48 12.21
N LEU A 178 0.89 2.50 11.66
CA LEU A 178 0.33 2.46 10.31
C LEU A 178 0.79 3.67 9.52
N LEU A 179 1.31 3.41 8.34
CA LEU A 179 1.55 4.38 7.29
C LEU A 179 0.59 4.11 6.14
N GLU A 180 -0.02 5.15 5.59
CA GLU A 180 -0.94 5.01 4.46
C GLU A 180 -0.39 5.78 3.25
N TYR A 181 -0.42 5.15 2.08
CA TYR A 181 0.01 5.78 0.83
C TYR A 181 -1.17 5.96 -0.13
N PRO A 182 -1.36 7.15 -0.72
CA PRO A 182 -2.40 7.39 -1.70
C PRO A 182 -1.93 7.03 -3.11
N ILE A 183 -2.84 6.50 -3.94
CA ILE A 183 -2.68 6.26 -5.37
C ILE A 183 -3.71 7.07 -6.15
N TRP A 184 -4.97 6.69 -6.08
CA TRP A 184 -6.06 7.35 -6.79
C TRP A 184 -6.48 8.66 -6.14
N PHE A 185 -6.23 8.82 -4.87
CA PHE A 185 -6.47 10.07 -4.17
C PHE A 185 -5.73 11.25 -4.80
N TRP A 186 -4.56 11.04 -5.40
CA TRP A 186 -3.86 12.09 -6.14
C TRP A 186 -4.64 12.57 -7.36
N HIS A 187 -5.43 11.71 -7.97
CA HIS A 187 -6.25 12.03 -9.12
C HIS A 187 -7.64 12.53 -8.72
N LEU A 188 -8.29 11.87 -7.76
CA LEU A 188 -9.68 12.10 -7.39
C LEU A 188 -9.85 13.03 -6.20
N GLY A 189 -8.84 13.12 -5.35
CA GLY A 189 -8.87 13.89 -4.12
C GLY A 189 -9.06 15.38 -4.41
N ARG A 190 -9.85 16.01 -3.55
CA ARG A 190 -9.85 17.47 -3.48
C ARG A 190 -8.73 17.88 -2.56
N THR A 191 -7.97 18.89 -2.97
CA THR A 191 -6.95 19.45 -2.08
C THR A 191 -7.58 19.80 -0.74
N PRO A 192 -6.99 19.37 0.38
CA PRO A 192 -7.52 19.65 1.68
C PRO A 192 -7.66 21.17 1.86
N GLY A 193 -8.85 21.64 2.14
CA GLY A 193 -9.00 22.91 2.83
C GLY A 193 -8.31 22.76 4.19
N ALA A 194 -7.72 23.81 4.74
CA ALA A 194 -7.01 23.84 6.01
C ALA A 194 -7.74 22.99 7.08
N GLY A 195 -7.27 21.78 7.36
CA GLY A 195 -7.91 20.85 8.31
C GLY A 195 -7.70 19.37 8.06
N MET A 196 -7.12 18.95 6.94
CA MET A 196 -6.78 17.53 6.76
C MET A 196 -5.46 17.23 7.49
N ALA A 197 -5.55 16.41 8.52
CA ALA A 197 -4.37 15.78 9.08
C ALA A 197 -3.79 14.84 8.04
N VAL A 198 -2.68 15.22 7.44
CA VAL A 198 -1.90 14.35 6.57
C VAL A 198 -1.42 13.19 7.42
N MET A 199 -1.78 12.00 6.97
CA MET A 199 -1.22 10.69 7.32
C MET A 199 -0.32 10.68 8.57
N ALA A 200 -0.95 10.76 9.73
CA ALA A 200 -0.22 10.60 10.98
C ALA A 200 0.08 9.11 11.16
N ALA A 201 1.36 8.77 11.31
CA ALA A 201 1.70 7.55 12.00
C ALA A 201 0.94 7.54 13.33
N ILE A 202 0.10 6.54 13.58
CA ILE A 202 -0.55 6.39 14.88
C ILE A 202 0.58 6.00 15.84
N PRO A 203 0.98 6.84 16.80
CA PRO A 203 1.96 6.42 17.77
C PRO A 203 1.40 5.24 18.56
N PRO A 204 2.20 4.26 18.94
CA PRO A 204 1.79 3.26 19.90
C PRO A 204 1.31 3.96 21.16
N GLY A 205 0.10 3.60 21.62
CA GLY A 205 -0.50 4.13 22.83
C GLY A 205 0.23 3.70 24.11
#